data_4bc27f19a31c56f66e9125aceb6f7115
#
_entry.id   4bc27f19a31c56f66e9125aceb6f7115
#
_cell.length_a   1.000
_cell.length_b   1.000
_cell.length_c   1.000
_cell.angle_alpha   90.00
_cell.angle_beta   90.00
_cell.angle_gamma   90.00
#
_symmetry.space_group_name_H-M   'P 1'
#
loop_
_entity.id
_entity.type
_entity.pdbx_description
1 polymer ?
#
loop_
_entity_poly.entity_id
_entity_poly.type
_entity_poly.pdbx_seq_one_letter_code
_entity_poly.pdbx_strand_id
1 'polypeptide(L)'
;MTNGFRWMAAVALSAALGAPVHAQVLMQRNVSLEMAKTIAEAALAMCAAQGYSTSVAVVDRAGQTVLQMRSDNATPQTPEMARRKAFTARMFRRTSADWAARTIDDAVRRPQRDLADVLALGGGVPIMIGEETIGGAGSAGSTQQLDNDCAQAGVDAAVRELQ
;
A
#
# COMPACT_ATOMS: atom_id res chain seq x y z
N MET A 1 -45.18 34.16 -67.24
CA MET A 1 -45.49 32.93 -66.49
C MET A 1 -44.20 32.35 -65.97
N THR A 2 -43.76 32.68 -64.79
CA THR A 2 -42.51 32.13 -64.20
C THR A 2 -42.80 31.75 -62.72
N ASN A 3 -42.93 30.46 -62.48
CA ASN A 3 -43.15 29.91 -61.16
C ASN A 3 -41.82 29.89 -60.37
N GLY A 4 -41.74 30.74 -59.33
CA GLY A 4 -40.65 30.71 -58.39
C GLY A 4 -40.88 29.58 -57.36
N PHE A 5 -39.98 28.59 -57.37
CA PHE A 5 -39.95 27.49 -56.42
C PHE A 5 -39.08 27.91 -55.22
N ARG A 6 -39.72 28.19 -54.07
CA ARG A 6 -39.03 28.56 -52.81
C ARG A 6 -38.66 27.28 -52.06
N TRP A 7 -37.36 27.00 -51.97
CA TRP A 7 -36.81 25.96 -51.08
C TRP A 7 -36.82 26.46 -49.63
N MET A 8 -37.63 25.89 -48.79
CA MET A 8 -37.50 26.06 -47.33
C MET A 8 -36.51 25.04 -46.82
N ALA A 9 -35.32 25.49 -46.42
CA ALA A 9 -34.35 24.67 -45.71
C ALA A 9 -34.81 24.52 -44.28
N ALA A 10 -35.22 23.33 -43.86
CA ALA A 10 -35.50 22.96 -42.48
C ALA A 10 -34.18 22.71 -41.78
N VAL A 11 -33.77 23.60 -40.87
CA VAL A 11 -32.63 23.37 -39.98
C VAL A 11 -33.10 22.45 -38.84
N ALA A 12 -32.69 21.17 -38.89
CA ALA A 12 -32.88 20.23 -37.81
C ALA A 12 -31.87 20.55 -36.68
N LEU A 13 -32.35 21.17 -35.60
CA LEU A 13 -31.59 21.42 -34.40
C LEU A 13 -31.47 20.09 -33.62
N SER A 14 -30.35 19.39 -33.78
CA SER A 14 -30.04 18.16 -33.02
C SER A 14 -29.76 18.52 -31.58
N ALA A 15 -30.73 18.37 -30.67
CA ALA A 15 -30.51 18.43 -29.25
C ALA A 15 -29.69 17.22 -28.83
N ALA A 16 -28.39 17.40 -28.61
CA ALA A 16 -27.54 16.40 -27.97
C ALA A 16 -28.01 16.26 -26.52
N LEU A 17 -28.83 15.26 -26.26
CA LEU A 17 -29.18 14.84 -24.90
C LEU A 17 -27.90 14.36 -24.22
N GLY A 18 -27.27 15.23 -23.43
CA GLY A 18 -26.16 14.85 -22.55
C GLY A 18 -26.63 13.73 -21.63
N ALA A 19 -26.01 12.53 -21.75
CA ALA A 19 -26.25 11.44 -20.81
C ALA A 19 -25.94 11.94 -19.39
N PRO A 20 -26.79 11.65 -18.40
CA PRO A 20 -26.53 12.06 -17.02
C PRO A 20 -25.23 11.43 -16.55
N VAL A 21 -24.27 12.25 -16.13
CA VAL A 21 -23.05 11.79 -15.48
C VAL A 21 -23.42 11.37 -14.07
N HIS A 22 -23.51 10.06 -13.85
CA HIS A 22 -23.75 9.52 -12.51
C HIS A 22 -22.46 9.52 -11.72
N ALA A 23 -22.40 10.30 -10.63
CA ALA A 23 -21.33 10.17 -9.65
C ALA A 23 -21.42 8.80 -8.99
N GLN A 24 -20.31 8.04 -9.01
CA GLN A 24 -20.24 6.73 -8.40
C GLN A 24 -19.42 6.78 -7.11
N VAL A 25 -19.92 6.12 -6.07
CA VAL A 25 -19.16 5.90 -4.84
C VAL A 25 -18.28 4.65 -5.03
N LEU A 26 -16.97 4.83 -4.88
CA LEU A 26 -16.01 3.73 -4.95
C LEU A 26 -15.92 3.03 -3.58
N MET A 27 -16.30 1.75 -3.54
CA MET A 27 -16.11 0.89 -2.36
C MET A 27 -14.80 0.11 -2.51
N GLN A 28 -13.91 0.20 -1.52
CA GLN A 28 -12.62 -0.47 -1.53
C GLN A 28 -12.34 -1.15 -0.19
N ARG A 29 -11.71 -2.32 -0.22
CA ARG A 29 -11.14 -2.95 0.98
C ARG A 29 -9.96 -2.13 1.47
N ASN A 30 -9.87 -1.97 2.79
CA ASN A 30 -8.78 -1.25 3.41
C ASN A 30 -8.39 -1.88 4.75
N VAL A 31 -7.22 -1.54 5.27
CA VAL A 31 -6.76 -1.97 6.60
C VAL A 31 -7.55 -1.22 7.66
N SER A 32 -8.18 -1.93 8.59
CA SER A 32 -8.82 -1.35 9.77
C SER A 32 -7.80 -1.16 10.90
N LEU A 33 -8.13 -0.33 11.88
CA LEU A 33 -7.28 -0.16 13.07
C LEU A 33 -7.14 -1.48 13.85
N GLU A 34 -8.19 -2.28 13.95
CA GLU A 34 -8.12 -3.58 14.66
C GLU A 34 -7.19 -4.54 13.94
N MET A 35 -7.30 -4.66 12.61
CA MET A 35 -6.35 -5.43 11.82
C MET A 35 -4.90 -4.94 11.99
N ALA A 36 -4.70 -3.63 12.02
CA ALA A 36 -3.37 -3.04 12.22
C ALA A 36 -2.80 -3.34 13.60
N LYS A 37 -3.62 -3.39 14.66
CA LYS A 37 -3.22 -3.79 16.02
C LYS A 37 -2.78 -5.26 16.04
N THR A 38 -3.61 -6.17 15.53
CA THR A 38 -3.25 -7.60 15.45
C THR A 38 -1.91 -7.80 14.74
N ILE A 39 -1.71 -7.13 13.60
CA ILE A 39 -0.45 -7.18 12.84
C ILE A 39 0.72 -6.69 13.71
N ALA A 40 0.59 -5.51 14.32
CA ALA A 40 1.70 -4.89 15.04
C ALA A 40 2.08 -5.67 16.29
N GLU A 41 1.11 -6.13 17.06
CA GLU A 41 1.32 -6.91 18.29
C GLU A 41 1.98 -8.26 17.98
N ALA A 42 1.50 -9.01 16.99
CA ALA A 42 2.06 -10.29 16.59
C ALA A 42 3.48 -10.14 16.01
N ALA A 43 3.73 -9.10 15.21
CA ALA A 43 5.06 -8.82 14.67
C ALA A 43 6.06 -8.47 15.78
N LEU A 44 5.68 -7.60 16.72
CA LEU A 44 6.54 -7.27 17.89
C LEU A 44 6.82 -8.49 18.76
N ALA A 45 5.80 -9.32 19.02
CA ALA A 45 5.95 -10.54 19.80
C ALA A 45 6.92 -11.54 19.13
N MET A 46 6.82 -11.71 17.80
CA MET A 46 7.72 -12.57 17.04
C MET A 46 9.17 -12.09 17.15
N CYS A 47 9.45 -10.80 16.95
CA CYS A 47 10.79 -10.25 17.09
C CYS A 47 11.32 -10.35 18.52
N ALA A 48 10.48 -10.07 19.53
CA ALA A 48 10.84 -10.17 20.94
C ALA A 48 11.21 -11.60 21.34
N ALA A 49 10.52 -12.61 20.83
CA ALA A 49 10.84 -14.03 21.04
C ALA A 49 12.24 -14.41 20.51
N GLN A 50 12.76 -13.64 19.56
CA GLN A 50 14.12 -13.78 19.02
C GLN A 50 15.15 -12.86 19.71
N GLY A 51 14.77 -12.17 20.78
CA GLY A 51 15.63 -11.29 21.56
C GLY A 51 15.83 -9.89 20.97
N TYR A 52 14.99 -9.45 20.04
CA TYR A 52 15.12 -8.15 19.39
C TYR A 52 14.02 -7.19 19.83
N SER A 53 14.42 -5.92 20.07
CA SER A 53 13.51 -4.81 20.27
C SER A 53 13.34 -4.04 18.96
N THR A 54 12.14 -4.07 18.39
CA THR A 54 11.86 -3.54 17.06
C THR A 54 10.73 -2.50 17.09
N SER A 55 10.55 -1.83 15.96
CA SER A 55 9.36 -1.03 15.66
C SER A 55 8.59 -1.67 14.52
N VAL A 56 7.27 -1.55 14.57
CA VAL A 56 6.36 -2.01 13.53
C VAL A 56 5.49 -0.85 13.07
N ALA A 57 5.27 -0.76 11.77
CA ALA A 57 4.32 0.18 11.18
C ALA A 57 3.39 -0.56 10.22
N VAL A 58 2.12 -0.17 10.23
CA VAL A 58 1.09 -0.65 9.31
C VAL A 58 0.55 0.55 8.52
N VAL A 59 0.56 0.42 7.20
CA VAL A 59 0.00 1.43 6.30
C VAL A 59 -1.22 0.89 5.57
N ASP A 60 -2.13 1.77 5.25
CA ASP A 60 -3.36 1.46 4.53
C ASP A 60 -3.17 1.34 3.01
N ARG A 61 -4.28 1.19 2.30
CA ARG A 61 -4.31 1.13 0.84
C ARG A 61 -3.68 2.34 0.15
N ALA A 62 -3.78 3.53 0.74
CA ALA A 62 -3.19 4.76 0.22
C ALA A 62 -1.71 4.94 0.63
N GLY A 63 -1.17 4.04 1.46
CA GLY A 63 0.18 4.16 2.02
C GLY A 63 0.24 5.06 3.25
N GLN A 64 -0.92 5.47 3.81
CA GLN A 64 -0.98 6.27 5.02
C GLN A 64 -0.83 5.39 6.26
N THR A 65 -0.13 5.88 7.28
CA THR A 65 0.06 5.15 8.53
C THR A 65 -1.26 5.01 9.29
N VAL A 66 -1.68 3.77 9.53
CA VAL A 66 -2.83 3.42 10.37
C VAL A 66 -2.38 3.27 11.82
N LEU A 67 -1.24 2.56 12.03
CA LEU A 67 -0.67 2.31 13.34
C LEU A 67 0.85 2.23 13.26
N GLN A 68 1.51 2.74 14.29
CA GLN A 68 2.95 2.58 14.48
C GLN A 68 3.23 2.28 15.96
N MET A 69 4.01 1.25 16.22
CA MET A 69 4.42 0.85 17.57
C MET A 69 5.93 0.68 17.64
N ARG A 70 6.52 1.08 18.76
CA ARG A 70 7.95 0.91 19.04
C ARG A 70 8.12 0.25 20.40
N SER A 71 8.91 -0.83 20.45
CA SER A 71 9.36 -1.41 21.72
C SER A 71 10.25 -0.41 22.49
N ASP A 72 10.21 -0.44 23.81
CA ASP A 72 10.90 0.54 24.67
C ASP A 72 12.40 0.66 24.35
N ASN A 73 13.06 -0.47 24.07
CA ASN A 73 14.49 -0.54 23.80
C ASN A 73 14.84 -0.46 22.29
N ALA A 74 13.86 -0.26 21.41
CA ALA A 74 14.14 -0.08 19.98
C ALA A 74 14.75 1.30 19.73
N THR A 75 15.71 1.35 18.80
CA THR A 75 16.43 2.59 18.48
C THR A 75 15.53 3.64 17.83
N PRO A 76 15.80 4.96 18.02
CA PRO A 76 14.86 6.02 17.62
C PRO A 76 14.51 6.09 16.13
N GLN A 77 15.39 5.61 15.24
CA GLN A 77 15.15 5.63 13.79
C GLN A 77 14.27 4.48 13.29
N THR A 78 14.09 3.40 14.10
CA THR A 78 13.37 2.19 13.65
C THR A 78 11.90 2.43 13.31
N PRO A 79 11.14 3.33 13.98
CA PRO A 79 9.77 3.63 13.57
C PRO A 79 9.69 4.14 12.13
N GLU A 80 10.54 5.09 11.75
CA GLU A 80 10.56 5.63 10.41
C GLU A 80 11.01 4.59 9.37
N MET A 81 12.00 3.77 9.71
CA MET A 81 12.42 2.66 8.85
C MET A 81 11.28 1.66 8.62
N ALA A 82 10.56 1.27 9.68
CA ALA A 82 9.42 0.35 9.60
C ALA A 82 8.32 0.93 8.71
N ARG A 83 7.97 2.20 8.89
CA ARG A 83 6.98 2.92 8.08
C ARG A 83 7.35 2.91 6.59
N ARG A 84 8.57 3.28 6.25
CA ARG A 84 9.04 3.33 4.86
C ARG A 84 9.13 1.94 4.22
N LYS A 85 9.49 0.90 4.98
CA LYS A 85 9.46 -0.48 4.51
C LYS A 85 8.01 -0.93 4.22
N ALA A 86 7.05 -0.61 5.12
CA ALA A 86 5.63 -0.88 4.92
C ALA A 86 5.10 -0.17 3.67
N PHE A 87 5.40 1.13 3.52
CA PHE A 87 5.05 1.92 2.36
C PHE A 87 5.59 1.30 1.06
N THR A 88 6.88 0.94 1.04
CA THR A 88 7.52 0.30 -0.11
C THR A 88 6.79 -0.99 -0.51
N ALA A 89 6.50 -1.85 0.47
CA ALA A 89 5.80 -3.10 0.21
C ALA A 89 4.39 -2.87 -0.36
N ARG A 90 3.64 -1.89 0.18
CA ARG A 90 2.31 -1.52 -0.31
C ARG A 90 2.37 -0.98 -1.74
N MET A 91 3.29 -0.05 -2.02
CA MET A 91 3.35 0.64 -3.32
C MET A 91 3.76 -0.27 -4.46
N PHE A 92 4.73 -1.14 -4.21
CA PHE A 92 5.25 -2.06 -5.23
C PHE A 92 4.62 -3.47 -5.19
N ARG A 93 3.67 -3.73 -4.27
CA ARG A 93 2.91 -4.98 -4.12
C ARG A 93 3.80 -6.22 -4.03
N ARG A 94 4.88 -6.10 -3.27
CA ARG A 94 5.89 -7.14 -3.01
C ARG A 94 6.65 -6.82 -1.73
N THR A 95 7.43 -7.73 -1.25
CA THR A 95 8.28 -7.43 -0.11
C THR A 95 9.29 -6.33 -0.45
N SER A 96 9.65 -5.51 0.54
CA SER A 96 10.68 -4.49 0.35
C SER A 96 12.06 -5.08 0.07
N ALA A 97 12.29 -6.35 0.48
CA ALA A 97 13.47 -7.12 0.12
C ALA A 97 13.51 -7.46 -1.39
N ASP A 98 12.39 -7.98 -1.94
CA ASP A 98 12.29 -8.23 -3.38
C ASP A 98 12.47 -6.95 -4.19
N TRP A 99 11.89 -5.83 -3.70
CA TRP A 99 12.07 -4.54 -4.33
C TRP A 99 13.53 -4.10 -4.34
N ALA A 100 14.23 -4.29 -3.20
CA ALA A 100 15.66 -3.99 -3.10
C ALA A 100 16.48 -4.82 -4.11
N ALA A 101 16.24 -6.13 -4.17
CA ALA A 101 16.93 -7.03 -5.10
C ALA A 101 16.71 -6.68 -6.57
N ARG A 102 15.46 -6.30 -6.94
CA ARG A 102 15.10 -5.95 -8.32
C ARG A 102 15.64 -4.60 -8.80
N THR A 103 16.03 -3.73 -7.89
CA THR A 103 16.43 -2.36 -8.21
C THR A 103 17.91 -2.08 -7.99
N ILE A 104 18.66 -3.03 -7.41
CA ILE A 104 20.06 -2.78 -7.06
C ILE A 104 20.95 -2.61 -8.30
N ASP A 105 20.80 -3.48 -9.30
CA ASP A 105 21.62 -3.52 -10.52
C ASP A 105 20.83 -3.13 -11.79
N ASP A 106 19.60 -2.61 -11.63
CA ASP A 106 18.75 -2.20 -12.75
C ASP A 106 18.82 -0.68 -12.92
N ALA A 107 19.57 -0.22 -13.90
CA ALA A 107 19.76 1.20 -14.19
C ALA A 107 18.43 1.95 -14.47
N VAL A 108 17.42 1.25 -15.02
CA VAL A 108 16.10 1.85 -15.35
C VAL A 108 15.24 1.98 -14.10
N ARG A 109 15.28 1.00 -13.18
CA ARG A 109 14.45 0.98 -11.96
C ARG A 109 15.13 1.64 -10.76
N ARG A 110 16.45 1.69 -10.75
CA ARG A 110 17.23 2.25 -9.64
C ARG A 110 16.75 3.63 -9.16
N PRO A 111 16.41 4.59 -10.03
CA PRO A 111 15.90 5.90 -9.61
C PRO A 111 14.60 5.84 -8.79
N GLN A 112 13.83 4.76 -8.88
CA GLN A 112 12.61 4.59 -8.07
C GLN A 112 12.92 4.36 -6.58
N ARG A 113 14.16 4.07 -6.22
CA ARG A 113 14.60 3.99 -4.81
C ARG A 113 14.68 5.36 -4.14
N ASP A 114 14.78 6.42 -4.96
CA ASP A 114 14.90 7.81 -4.50
C ASP A 114 13.53 8.50 -4.36
N LEU A 115 12.43 7.78 -4.68
CA LEU A 115 11.08 8.27 -4.43
C LEU A 115 10.87 8.49 -2.93
N ALA A 116 10.13 9.53 -2.59
CA ALA A 116 9.74 9.81 -1.22
C ALA A 116 9.11 8.58 -0.56
N ASP A 117 9.43 8.36 0.71
CA ASP A 117 8.90 7.26 1.53
C ASP A 117 9.35 5.85 1.12
N VAL A 118 10.07 5.67 0.02
CA VAL A 118 10.60 4.37 -0.39
C VAL A 118 11.86 4.03 0.42
N LEU A 119 11.92 2.81 0.93
CA LEU A 119 13.12 2.22 1.54
C LEU A 119 13.32 0.81 0.98
N ALA A 120 14.26 0.67 0.05
CA ALA A 120 14.62 -0.60 -0.57
C ALA A 120 15.52 -1.42 0.38
N LEU A 121 14.93 -1.89 1.47
CA LEU A 121 15.58 -2.65 2.54
C LEU A 121 14.58 -3.66 3.10
N GLY A 122 14.99 -4.92 3.34
CA GLY A 122 14.12 -5.98 3.82
C GLY A 122 13.43 -5.66 5.13
N GLY A 123 12.22 -6.19 5.32
CA GLY A 123 11.38 -6.04 6.50
C GLY A 123 9.99 -5.43 6.24
N GLY A 124 9.65 -5.13 4.99
CA GLY A 124 8.31 -4.71 4.59
C GLY A 124 7.60 -5.80 3.80
N VAL A 125 6.34 -6.09 4.12
CA VAL A 125 5.50 -7.08 3.45
C VAL A 125 4.16 -6.48 3.05
N PRO A 126 3.58 -6.84 1.89
CA PRO A 126 2.27 -6.39 1.50
C PRO A 126 1.18 -7.10 2.31
N ILE A 127 0.09 -6.42 2.63
CA ILE A 127 -1.11 -7.01 3.22
C ILE A 127 -2.04 -7.36 2.07
N MET A 128 -2.26 -8.67 1.87
CA MET A 128 -3.03 -9.20 0.75
C MET A 128 -4.34 -9.86 1.21
N ILE A 129 -5.43 -9.59 0.51
CA ILE A 129 -6.70 -10.34 0.61
C ILE A 129 -7.02 -10.89 -0.77
N GLY A 130 -6.75 -12.19 -0.96
CA GLY A 130 -6.70 -12.77 -2.30
C GLY A 130 -5.56 -12.14 -3.12
N GLU A 131 -5.86 -11.65 -4.31
CA GLU A 131 -4.89 -10.96 -5.16
C GLU A 131 -4.81 -9.44 -4.91
N GLU A 132 -5.64 -8.92 -4.01
CA GLU A 132 -5.74 -7.48 -3.75
C GLU A 132 -4.80 -7.04 -2.62
N THR A 133 -3.90 -6.10 -2.91
CA THR A 133 -3.07 -5.46 -1.88
C THR A 133 -3.87 -4.33 -1.21
N ILE A 134 -4.20 -4.50 0.06
CA ILE A 134 -5.02 -3.54 0.83
C ILE A 134 -4.20 -2.65 1.75
N GLY A 135 -2.92 -2.96 1.94
CA GLY A 135 -2.03 -2.21 2.81
C GLY A 135 -0.61 -2.77 2.78
N GLY A 136 0.19 -2.39 3.75
CA GLY A 136 1.54 -2.91 3.98
C GLY A 136 1.91 -2.90 5.45
N ALA A 137 2.71 -3.86 5.88
CA ALA A 137 3.30 -3.92 7.21
C ALA A 137 4.83 -3.88 7.10
N GLY A 138 5.49 -3.26 8.08
CA GLY A 138 6.94 -3.19 8.11
C GLY A 138 7.48 -3.31 9.52
N SER A 139 8.59 -4.04 9.67
CA SER A 139 9.38 -4.15 10.90
C SER A 139 10.78 -3.60 10.69
N ALA A 140 11.38 -3.06 11.74
CA ALA A 140 12.75 -2.58 11.75
C ALA A 140 13.36 -2.65 13.15
N GLY A 141 14.62 -3.09 13.23
CA GLY A 141 15.36 -3.17 14.50
C GLY A 141 16.15 -4.45 14.69
N SER A 142 16.04 -5.38 13.73
CA SER A 142 16.82 -6.63 13.70
C SER A 142 17.56 -6.79 12.38
N THR A 143 17.85 -8.00 11.96
CA THR A 143 18.34 -8.27 10.61
C THR A 143 17.23 -8.10 9.57
N GLN A 144 17.57 -7.81 8.32
CA GLN A 144 16.57 -7.65 7.26
C GLN A 144 15.66 -8.88 7.11
N GLN A 145 16.22 -10.07 7.24
CA GLN A 145 15.47 -11.32 7.15
C GLN A 145 14.49 -11.43 8.34
N LEU A 146 14.98 -11.24 9.56
CA LEU A 146 14.12 -11.35 10.74
C LEU A 146 13.06 -10.23 10.79
N ASP A 147 13.38 -9.01 10.37
CA ASP A 147 12.40 -7.94 10.20
C ASP A 147 11.27 -8.35 9.23
N ASN A 148 11.63 -9.03 8.13
CA ASN A 148 10.65 -9.56 7.17
C ASN A 148 9.78 -10.66 7.79
N ASP A 149 10.40 -11.59 8.52
CA ASP A 149 9.70 -12.71 9.16
C ASP A 149 8.74 -12.19 10.26
N CYS A 150 9.16 -11.18 11.04
CA CYS A 150 8.32 -10.53 12.03
C CYS A 150 7.09 -9.85 11.38
N ALA A 151 7.32 -9.06 10.33
CA ALA A 151 6.23 -8.38 9.62
C ALA A 151 5.27 -9.40 8.98
N GLN A 152 5.79 -10.49 8.40
CA GLN A 152 4.99 -11.57 7.81
C GLN A 152 4.16 -12.29 8.88
N ALA A 153 4.75 -12.63 10.02
CA ALA A 153 4.03 -13.26 11.13
C ALA A 153 2.85 -12.41 11.62
N GLY A 154 3.02 -11.09 11.65
CA GLY A 154 1.95 -10.15 11.94
C GLY A 154 0.82 -10.20 10.92
N VAL A 155 1.15 -10.12 9.63
CA VAL A 155 0.16 -10.20 8.54
C VAL A 155 -0.57 -11.52 8.56
N ASP A 156 0.14 -12.64 8.76
CA ASP A 156 -0.47 -13.97 8.81
C ASP A 156 -1.44 -14.13 9.98
N ALA A 157 -1.13 -13.53 11.14
CA ALA A 157 -2.02 -13.52 12.30
C ALA A 157 -3.36 -12.84 11.97
N ALA A 158 -3.31 -11.64 11.39
CA ALA A 158 -4.50 -10.87 11.05
C ALA A 158 -5.31 -11.48 9.90
N VAL A 159 -4.66 -12.06 8.89
CA VAL A 159 -5.38 -12.68 7.76
C VAL A 159 -6.08 -13.97 8.17
N ARG A 160 -5.52 -14.74 9.13
CA ARG A 160 -6.21 -15.94 9.68
C ARG A 160 -7.51 -15.61 10.37
N GLU A 161 -7.63 -14.46 11.02
CA GLU A 161 -8.88 -14.02 11.67
C GLU A 161 -10.01 -13.69 10.70
N LEU A 162 -9.70 -13.55 9.40
CA LEU A 162 -10.69 -13.25 8.35
C LEU A 162 -11.26 -14.50 7.68
N GLN A 163 -10.75 -15.69 8.01
CA GLN A 163 -11.18 -16.99 7.49
C GLN A 163 -12.13 -17.67 8.46
#